data_8d751bf8f3303fe94e41765cc867a363
#
_entry.id   8d751bf8f3303fe94e41765cc867a363
#
_cell.length_a   1.000
_cell.length_b   1.000
_cell.length_c   1.000
_cell.angle_alpha   90.00
_cell.angle_beta   90.00
_cell.angle_gamma   90.00
#
_symmetry.space_group_name_H-M   'P 1'
#
loop_
_entity.id
_entity.type
_entity.pdbx_description
1 polymer ?
#
loop_
_entity_poly.entity_id
_entity_poly.type
_entity_poly.pdbx_seq_one_letter_code
_entity_poly.pdbx_strand_id
1 'polypeptide(L)'
;VVAATQLGRKLGADHDVILIDRRADHIFMPAFLFIMIGARQPRDISRNLKIIEKRNVRVIQSEILGIDPIRQEVSLEKEKIHYDYLITSLGLQTRPDLVPGFAEASQHPWEMESALRLRESLESFRGGRVVVGVPLGPYRCPPAPYEAQWMLDGYFRQKGIRDRVRIDYFTRETEPTGEAHDPVVWMNAESKRRGIQQHYEF
;
A
#
# COMPACT_ATOMS: atom_id res chain seq x y z
N VAL A 1 9.93 5.86 -9.99
CA VAL A 1 10.96 6.71 -9.32
C VAL A 1 12.32 6.04 -9.33
N VAL A 2 12.46 4.81 -8.78
CA VAL A 2 13.77 4.14 -8.68
C VAL A 2 14.41 3.92 -10.06
N ALA A 3 13.68 3.33 -11.02
CA ALA A 3 14.16 3.11 -12.37
C ALA A 3 14.61 4.42 -13.04
N ALA A 4 13.77 5.47 -13.01
CA ALA A 4 14.10 6.76 -13.58
C ALA A 4 15.37 7.36 -12.96
N THR A 5 15.50 7.33 -11.62
CA THR A 5 16.70 7.82 -10.93
C THR A 5 17.96 7.05 -11.32
N GLN A 6 17.88 5.74 -11.47
CA GLN A 6 19.02 4.91 -11.86
C GLN A 6 19.41 5.15 -13.33
N LEU A 7 18.42 5.23 -14.22
CA LEU A 7 18.66 5.52 -15.63
C LEU A 7 19.25 6.91 -15.82
N GLY A 8 18.67 7.95 -15.23
CA GLY A 8 19.18 9.30 -15.35
C GLY A 8 20.64 9.44 -14.88
N ARG A 9 21.03 8.71 -13.82
CA ARG A 9 22.43 8.67 -13.36
C ARG A 9 23.36 7.92 -14.32
N LYS A 10 22.89 6.82 -14.91
CA LYS A 10 23.73 5.94 -15.74
C LYS A 10 23.88 6.46 -17.17
N LEU A 11 22.81 7.00 -17.74
CA LEU A 11 22.76 7.44 -19.11
C LEU A 11 23.22 8.90 -19.30
N GLY A 12 23.19 9.70 -18.22
CA GLY A 12 23.64 11.09 -18.27
C GLY A 12 22.75 11.98 -19.15
N ALA A 13 23.36 13.02 -19.71
CA ALA A 13 22.65 14.03 -20.51
C ALA A 13 22.41 13.62 -21.98
N ASP A 14 22.99 12.50 -22.43
CA ASP A 14 22.86 12.03 -23.80
C ASP A 14 21.51 11.37 -24.11
N HIS A 15 20.72 11.14 -23.05
CA HIS A 15 19.42 10.50 -23.13
C HIS A 15 18.36 11.29 -22.33
N ASP A 16 17.15 11.40 -22.89
CA ASP A 16 16.01 12.04 -22.21
C ASP A 16 15.27 10.98 -21.37
N VAL A 17 15.54 10.97 -20.07
CA VAL A 17 14.84 10.11 -19.11
C VAL A 17 13.67 10.86 -18.51
N ILE A 18 12.44 10.41 -18.81
CA ILE A 18 11.21 11.07 -18.39
C ILE A 18 10.50 10.24 -17.34
N LEU A 19 10.10 10.86 -16.23
CA LEU A 19 9.15 10.32 -15.27
C LEU A 19 7.82 11.05 -15.39
N ILE A 20 6.75 10.30 -15.64
CA ILE A 20 5.39 10.84 -15.67
C ILE A 20 4.62 10.30 -14.47
N ASP A 21 4.01 11.16 -13.69
CA ASP A 21 3.12 10.80 -12.58
C ASP A 21 2.02 11.88 -12.46
N ARG A 22 0.80 11.44 -12.15
CA ARG A 22 -0.32 12.38 -11.93
C ARG A 22 -0.14 13.20 -10.64
N ARG A 23 0.63 12.70 -9.67
CA ARG A 23 0.90 13.35 -8.39
C ARG A 23 2.24 14.06 -8.42
N ALA A 24 2.30 15.20 -7.73
CA ALA A 24 3.56 15.92 -7.52
C ALA A 24 4.50 15.20 -6.56
N ASP A 25 3.94 14.39 -5.65
CA ASP A 25 4.69 13.74 -4.60
C ASP A 25 4.69 12.21 -4.77
N HIS A 26 5.86 11.63 -4.61
CA HIS A 26 6.02 10.21 -4.37
C HIS A 26 5.64 9.89 -2.93
N ILE A 27 4.78 8.88 -2.76
CA ILE A 27 4.35 8.39 -1.45
C ILE A 27 4.92 6.99 -1.25
N PHE A 28 5.60 6.79 -0.13
CA PHE A 28 6.10 5.47 0.26
C PHE A 28 4.95 4.64 0.86
N MET A 29 4.19 3.98 0.00
CA MET A 29 2.96 3.26 0.35
C MET A 29 3.10 2.17 1.44
N PRO A 30 4.23 1.43 1.56
CA PRO A 30 4.39 0.46 2.66
C PRO A 30 4.26 1.08 4.05
N ALA A 31 4.47 2.38 4.18
CA ALA A 31 4.33 3.09 5.45
C ALA A 31 2.90 3.51 5.80
N PHE A 32 1.90 3.19 5.01
CA PHE A 32 0.50 3.51 5.34
C PHE A 32 0.02 2.83 6.64
N LEU A 33 0.53 1.64 6.94
CA LEU A 33 0.24 0.98 8.22
C LEU A 33 0.74 1.81 9.43
N PHE A 34 1.85 2.54 9.28
CA PHE A 34 2.35 3.45 10.31
C PHE A 34 1.52 4.74 10.41
N ILE A 35 0.94 5.21 9.29
CA ILE A 35 -0.03 6.30 9.30
C ILE A 35 -1.28 5.89 10.07
N MET A 36 -1.81 4.69 9.78
CA MET A 36 -3.00 4.12 10.43
C MET A 36 -2.91 4.16 11.95
N ILE A 37 -1.78 3.79 12.52
CA ILE A 37 -1.57 3.78 13.98
C ILE A 37 -1.00 5.08 14.54
N GLY A 38 -0.82 6.11 13.72
CA GLY A 38 -0.29 7.41 14.13
C GLY A 38 1.22 7.48 14.37
N ALA A 39 1.97 6.40 14.08
CA ALA A 39 3.42 6.35 14.25
C ALA A 39 4.21 7.18 13.21
N ARG A 40 3.57 7.57 12.11
CA ARG A 40 4.11 8.47 11.09
C ARG A 40 3.06 9.50 10.67
N GLN A 41 3.54 10.65 10.18
CA GLN A 41 2.71 11.66 9.56
C GLN A 41 2.83 11.58 8.03
N PRO A 42 1.86 12.07 7.25
CA PRO A 42 1.92 12.07 5.78
C PRO A 42 3.23 12.64 5.21
N ARG A 43 3.72 13.73 5.78
CA ARG A 43 4.99 14.36 5.37
C ARG A 43 6.22 13.47 5.55
N ASP A 44 6.18 12.53 6.47
CA ASP A 44 7.32 11.63 6.76
C ASP A 44 7.51 10.60 5.65
N ILE A 45 6.44 10.27 4.93
CA ILE A 45 6.40 9.24 3.90
C ILE A 45 6.23 9.80 2.48
N SER A 46 6.16 11.12 2.33
CA SER A 46 6.00 11.80 1.05
C SER A 46 7.26 12.58 0.67
N ARG A 47 7.59 12.61 -0.62
CA ARG A 47 8.71 13.40 -1.17
C ARG A 47 8.33 13.94 -2.53
N ASN A 48 8.58 15.23 -2.75
CA ASN A 48 8.31 15.84 -4.03
C ASN A 48 9.16 15.22 -5.14
N LEU A 49 8.51 14.84 -6.25
CA LEU A 49 9.16 14.17 -7.37
C LEU A 49 10.21 15.03 -8.07
N LYS A 50 10.09 16.34 -8.03
CA LYS A 50 11.10 17.26 -8.63
C LYS A 50 12.51 17.08 -8.05
N ILE A 51 12.64 16.46 -6.87
CA ILE A 51 13.97 16.18 -6.30
C ILE A 51 14.84 15.29 -7.20
N ILE A 52 14.24 14.47 -8.06
CA ILE A 52 14.98 13.58 -8.97
C ILE A 52 15.45 14.28 -10.25
N GLU A 53 15.00 15.51 -10.55
CA GLU A 53 15.48 16.29 -11.70
C GLU A 53 17.00 16.54 -11.60
N LYS A 54 17.53 16.63 -10.38
CA LYS A 54 18.98 16.68 -10.12
C LYS A 54 19.76 15.42 -10.59
N ARG A 55 19.06 14.42 -11.12
CA ARG A 55 19.63 13.14 -11.59
C ARG A 55 19.43 12.94 -13.11
N ASN A 56 19.35 14.02 -13.87
CA ASN A 56 19.07 14.00 -15.30
C ASN A 56 17.74 13.28 -15.62
N VAL A 57 16.71 13.59 -14.87
CA VAL A 57 15.35 13.07 -15.08
C VAL A 57 14.42 14.26 -15.27
N ARG A 58 13.71 14.31 -16.38
CA ARG A 58 12.62 15.28 -16.58
C ARG A 58 11.35 14.73 -15.91
N VAL A 59 10.74 15.51 -15.02
CA VAL A 59 9.51 15.13 -14.34
C VAL A 59 8.32 15.83 -14.97
N ILE A 60 7.35 15.07 -15.44
CA ILE A 60 6.09 15.58 -15.99
C ILE A 60 4.95 15.18 -15.04
N GLN A 61 4.31 16.19 -14.44
CA GLN A 61 3.11 15.96 -13.67
C GLN A 61 1.90 16.00 -14.60
N SER A 62 1.38 14.84 -14.95
CA SER A 62 0.19 14.69 -15.79
C SER A 62 -0.45 13.32 -15.60
N GLU A 63 -1.74 13.23 -15.86
CA GLU A 63 -2.40 11.95 -16.03
C GLU A 63 -2.02 11.32 -17.37
N ILE A 64 -1.83 10.00 -17.39
CA ILE A 64 -1.64 9.21 -18.61
C ILE A 64 -3.02 8.78 -19.10
N LEU A 65 -3.42 9.30 -20.25
CA LEU A 65 -4.73 9.02 -20.86
C LEU A 65 -4.71 7.76 -21.72
N GLY A 66 -3.54 7.41 -22.27
CA GLY A 66 -3.39 6.23 -23.12
C GLY A 66 -1.94 5.93 -23.45
N ILE A 67 -1.70 4.70 -23.85
CA ILE A 67 -0.40 4.21 -24.34
C ILE A 67 -0.66 3.50 -25.67
N ASP A 68 0.00 3.94 -26.74
CA ASP A 68 0.03 3.28 -28.04
C ASP A 68 1.38 2.59 -28.21
N PRO A 69 1.47 1.26 -28.04
CA PRO A 69 2.73 0.55 -28.17
C PRO A 69 3.22 0.40 -29.62
N ILE A 70 2.31 0.55 -30.59
CA ILE A 70 2.66 0.45 -32.02
C ILE A 70 3.34 1.74 -32.48
N ARG A 71 2.77 2.89 -32.08
CA ARG A 71 3.34 4.21 -32.38
C ARG A 71 4.42 4.64 -31.39
N GLN A 72 4.65 3.86 -30.35
CA GLN A 72 5.56 4.19 -29.24
C GLN A 72 5.24 5.56 -28.63
N GLU A 73 3.98 5.78 -28.29
CA GLU A 73 3.45 7.06 -27.86
C GLU A 73 2.68 6.94 -26.54
N VAL A 74 2.91 7.87 -25.61
CA VAL A 74 2.12 8.06 -24.41
C VAL A 74 1.32 9.36 -24.54
N SER A 75 -0.01 9.28 -24.44
CA SER A 75 -0.91 10.42 -24.49
C SER A 75 -1.12 10.97 -23.10
N LEU A 76 -0.85 12.25 -22.92
CA LEU A 76 -1.07 13.02 -21.71
C LEU A 76 -2.22 14.02 -21.93
N GLU A 77 -2.60 14.75 -20.88
CA GLU A 77 -3.69 15.75 -20.96
C GLU A 77 -3.39 16.87 -21.97
N LYS A 78 -2.12 17.27 -22.14
CA LYS A 78 -1.73 18.43 -22.96
C LYS A 78 -0.79 18.12 -24.11
N GLU A 79 -0.17 16.97 -24.10
CA GLU A 79 0.85 16.60 -25.07
C GLU A 79 0.92 15.08 -25.27
N LYS A 80 1.65 14.68 -26.29
CA LYS A 80 2.02 13.28 -26.53
C LYS A 80 3.54 13.14 -26.45
N ILE A 81 3.99 12.07 -25.81
CA ILE A 81 5.40 11.77 -25.62
C ILE A 81 5.74 10.52 -26.42
N HIS A 82 6.65 10.63 -27.38
CA HIS A 82 7.24 9.48 -28.05
C HIS A 82 8.35 8.88 -27.18
N TYR A 83 8.52 7.57 -27.24
CA TYR A 83 9.53 6.85 -26.50
C TYR A 83 10.19 5.75 -27.32
N ASP A 84 11.47 5.49 -27.05
CA ASP A 84 12.19 4.31 -27.55
C ASP A 84 11.98 3.13 -26.60
N TYR A 85 11.96 3.39 -25.31
CA TYR A 85 11.76 2.41 -24.23
C TYR A 85 10.75 2.92 -23.22
N LEU A 86 9.80 2.06 -22.83
CA LEU A 86 8.78 2.39 -21.85
C LEU A 86 8.81 1.43 -20.67
N ILE A 87 8.88 1.97 -19.45
CA ILE A 87 8.71 1.22 -18.21
C ILE A 87 7.40 1.65 -17.55
N THR A 88 6.44 0.73 -17.45
CA THR A 88 5.16 0.98 -16.79
C THR A 88 5.19 0.52 -15.34
N SER A 89 4.81 1.42 -14.42
CA SER A 89 4.71 1.16 -12.97
C SER A 89 3.55 1.95 -12.37
N LEU A 90 2.36 1.79 -12.96
CA LEU A 90 1.17 2.61 -12.66
C LEU A 90 0.52 2.26 -11.32
N GLY A 91 0.91 1.14 -10.72
CA GLY A 91 0.38 0.69 -9.44
C GLY A 91 -0.93 -0.08 -9.57
N LEU A 92 -1.71 -0.07 -8.49
CA LEU A 92 -2.99 -0.76 -8.39
C LEU A 92 -4.06 0.22 -7.90
N GLN A 93 -5.28 -0.02 -8.30
CA GLN A 93 -6.47 0.61 -7.75
C GLN A 93 -7.15 -0.34 -6.77
N THR A 94 -7.50 0.16 -5.59
CA THR A 94 -8.36 -0.58 -4.65
C THR A 94 -9.78 -0.65 -5.19
N ARG A 95 -10.44 -1.78 -5.02
CA ARG A 95 -11.79 -2.04 -5.53
C ARG A 95 -12.68 -2.63 -4.42
N PRO A 96 -12.97 -1.86 -3.34
CA PRO A 96 -13.86 -2.31 -2.27
C PRO A 96 -15.30 -2.54 -2.74
N ASP A 97 -15.69 -1.93 -3.86
CA ASP A 97 -16.98 -2.07 -4.52
C ASP A 97 -17.24 -3.48 -5.07
N LEU A 98 -16.21 -4.31 -5.24
CA LEU A 98 -16.36 -5.69 -5.71
C LEU A 98 -16.97 -6.64 -4.66
N VAL A 99 -17.02 -6.23 -3.41
CA VAL A 99 -17.64 -7.01 -2.33
C VAL A 99 -18.84 -6.23 -1.80
N PRO A 100 -20.07 -6.75 -1.94
CA PRO A 100 -21.28 -6.04 -1.49
C PRO A 100 -21.19 -5.61 -0.03
N GLY A 101 -21.45 -4.33 0.25
CA GLY A 101 -21.41 -3.74 1.57
C GLY A 101 -20.01 -3.47 2.13
N PHE A 102 -18.94 -3.88 1.44
CA PHE A 102 -17.58 -3.73 1.96
C PHE A 102 -17.10 -2.28 1.92
N ALA A 103 -17.44 -1.54 0.86
CA ALA A 103 -17.05 -0.14 0.72
C ALA A 103 -17.66 0.74 1.83
N GLU A 104 -18.89 0.44 2.25
CA GLU A 104 -19.63 1.19 3.27
C GLU A 104 -19.27 0.79 4.70
N ALA A 105 -19.01 -0.51 4.93
CA ALA A 105 -18.84 -1.08 6.26
C ALA A 105 -17.38 -1.26 6.68
N SER A 106 -16.41 -1.11 5.77
CA SER A 106 -15.01 -1.35 6.06
C SER A 106 -14.12 -0.13 5.82
N GLN A 107 -12.93 -0.19 6.36
CA GLN A 107 -11.85 0.77 6.14
C GLN A 107 -10.57 0.01 5.77
N HIS A 108 -9.68 0.65 5.03
CA HIS A 108 -8.41 0.05 4.62
C HIS A 108 -7.26 1.06 4.71
N PRO A 109 -6.03 0.62 4.98
CA PRO A 109 -4.87 1.50 5.08
C PRO A 109 -4.10 1.68 3.75
N TRP A 110 -4.67 1.31 2.60
CA TRP A 110 -3.91 1.22 1.34
C TRP A 110 -3.90 2.50 0.50
N GLU A 111 -4.52 3.57 1.01
CA GLU A 111 -4.52 4.91 0.46
C GLU A 111 -4.34 5.93 1.60
N MET A 112 -3.74 7.08 1.32
CA MET A 112 -3.43 8.08 2.35
C MET A 112 -4.67 8.52 3.15
N GLU A 113 -5.72 8.91 2.43
CA GLU A 113 -6.95 9.38 3.06
C GLU A 113 -7.65 8.28 3.87
N SER A 114 -7.66 7.05 3.34
CA SER A 114 -8.25 5.91 4.04
C SER A 114 -7.47 5.54 5.29
N ALA A 115 -6.13 5.60 5.24
CA ALA A 115 -5.28 5.39 6.40
C ALA A 115 -5.48 6.45 7.49
N LEU A 116 -5.72 7.70 7.11
CA LEU A 116 -6.02 8.80 8.05
C LEU A 116 -7.40 8.62 8.68
N ARG A 117 -8.44 8.30 7.89
CA ARG A 117 -9.77 7.99 8.43
C ARG A 117 -9.75 6.80 9.41
N LEU A 118 -8.99 5.75 9.05
CA LEU A 118 -8.83 4.59 9.94
C LEU A 118 -8.12 4.97 11.23
N ARG A 119 -7.11 5.84 11.18
CA ARG A 119 -6.46 6.42 12.36
C ARG A 119 -7.44 7.13 13.27
N GLU A 120 -8.30 8.01 12.74
CA GLU A 120 -9.31 8.72 13.51
C GLU A 120 -10.27 7.75 14.21
N SER A 121 -10.70 6.70 13.50
CA SER A 121 -11.52 5.63 14.06
C SER A 121 -10.81 4.90 15.20
N LEU A 122 -9.53 4.58 15.05
CA LEU A 122 -8.72 3.93 16.09
C LEU A 122 -8.47 4.85 17.29
N GLU A 123 -8.30 6.15 17.11
CA GLU A 123 -8.15 7.14 18.19
C GLU A 123 -9.40 7.23 19.06
N SER A 124 -10.59 7.11 18.47
CA SER A 124 -11.86 7.13 19.19
C SER A 124 -12.26 5.77 19.77
N PHE A 125 -11.69 4.67 19.31
CA PHE A 125 -12.05 3.31 19.70
C PHE A 125 -11.70 3.02 21.16
N ARG A 126 -12.63 2.44 21.93
CA ARG A 126 -12.49 2.18 23.37
C ARG A 126 -12.52 0.69 23.72
N GLY A 127 -12.84 -0.18 22.79
CA GLY A 127 -12.95 -1.61 22.97
C GLY A 127 -14.01 -2.20 22.06
N GLY A 128 -14.05 -3.53 21.95
CA GLY A 128 -14.97 -4.26 21.11
C GLY A 128 -14.25 -5.22 20.14
N ARG A 129 -14.89 -5.56 19.04
CA ARG A 129 -14.35 -6.48 18.05
C ARG A 129 -13.75 -5.72 16.87
N VAL A 130 -12.54 -6.09 16.50
CA VAL A 130 -11.85 -5.62 15.29
C VAL A 130 -11.68 -6.81 14.37
N VAL A 131 -12.14 -6.66 13.13
CA VAL A 131 -11.98 -7.67 12.08
C VAL A 131 -10.97 -7.16 11.08
N VAL A 132 -9.92 -7.93 10.84
CA VAL A 132 -9.00 -7.76 9.73
C VAL A 132 -9.36 -8.81 8.69
N GLY A 133 -9.60 -8.43 7.44
CA GLY A 133 -10.08 -9.35 6.44
C GLY A 133 -9.45 -9.14 5.07
N VAL A 134 -9.29 -10.23 4.33
CA VAL A 134 -8.92 -10.25 2.92
C VAL A 134 -10.02 -11.00 2.16
N PRO A 135 -11.09 -10.29 1.73
CA PRO A 135 -12.27 -10.95 1.19
C PRO A 135 -12.09 -11.51 -0.22
N LEU A 136 -11.18 -10.94 -1.00
CA LEU A 136 -10.88 -11.36 -2.37
C LEU A 136 -9.38 -11.30 -2.65
N GLY A 137 -8.89 -12.26 -3.43
CA GLY A 137 -7.56 -12.24 -4.02
C GLY A 137 -7.59 -11.88 -5.51
N PRO A 138 -6.44 -11.59 -6.14
CA PRO A 138 -5.14 -11.43 -5.49
C PRO A 138 -5.02 -10.07 -4.79
N TYR A 139 -4.20 -10.00 -3.75
CA TYR A 139 -3.90 -8.75 -3.03
C TYR A 139 -2.40 -8.42 -3.07
N ARG A 140 -2.08 -7.15 -2.85
CA ARG A 140 -0.76 -6.57 -3.17
C ARG A 140 0.40 -7.18 -2.39
N CYS A 141 0.22 -7.52 -1.14
CA CYS A 141 1.31 -7.84 -0.23
C CYS A 141 0.87 -8.94 0.75
N PRO A 142 1.26 -10.21 0.52
CA PRO A 142 0.82 -11.32 1.36
C PRO A 142 1.08 -11.15 2.86
N PRO A 143 2.22 -10.63 3.36
CA PRO A 143 2.42 -10.42 4.79
C PRO A 143 1.65 -9.23 5.37
N ALA A 144 1.15 -8.29 4.56
CA ALA A 144 0.55 -7.06 5.08
C ALA A 144 -0.69 -7.24 5.97
N PRO A 145 -1.58 -8.23 5.76
CA PRO A 145 -2.66 -8.50 6.71
C PRO A 145 -2.16 -8.93 8.09
N TYR A 146 -1.07 -9.69 8.15
CA TYR A 146 -0.44 -10.07 9.42
C TYR A 146 0.22 -8.86 10.10
N GLU A 147 0.92 -8.02 9.34
CA GLU A 147 1.46 -6.76 9.85
C GLU A 147 0.35 -5.87 10.42
N ALA A 148 -0.76 -5.73 9.71
CA ALA A 148 -1.91 -4.95 10.18
C ALA A 148 -2.45 -5.46 11.52
N GLN A 149 -2.63 -6.80 11.66
CA GLN A 149 -3.07 -7.42 12.90
C GLN A 149 -2.11 -7.09 14.07
N TRP A 150 -0.81 -7.23 13.84
CA TRP A 150 0.20 -7.04 14.89
C TRP A 150 0.38 -5.58 15.26
N MET A 151 0.28 -4.69 14.29
CA MET A 151 0.32 -3.24 14.55
C MET A 151 -0.90 -2.78 15.34
N LEU A 152 -2.08 -3.33 15.05
CA LEU A 152 -3.29 -3.10 15.84
C LEU A 152 -3.16 -3.67 17.26
N ASP A 153 -2.65 -4.89 17.41
CA ASP A 153 -2.37 -5.49 18.73
C ASP A 153 -1.43 -4.60 19.55
N GLY A 154 -0.31 -4.17 18.95
CA GLY A 154 0.65 -3.27 19.57
C GLY A 154 0.04 -1.90 19.93
N TYR A 155 -0.74 -1.32 19.04
CA TYR A 155 -1.44 -0.06 19.25
C TYR A 155 -2.41 -0.14 20.43
N PHE A 156 -3.23 -1.19 20.52
CA PHE A 156 -4.17 -1.35 21.63
C PHE A 156 -3.48 -1.67 22.94
N ARG A 157 -2.33 -2.34 22.94
CA ARG A 157 -1.47 -2.51 24.13
C ARG A 157 -0.94 -1.17 24.61
N GLN A 158 -0.38 -0.38 23.70
CA GLN A 158 0.14 0.96 24.02
C GLN A 158 -0.97 1.89 24.56
N LYS A 159 -2.19 1.75 24.03
CA LYS A 159 -3.37 2.51 24.46
C LYS A 159 -3.96 2.01 25.78
N GLY A 160 -3.49 0.88 26.31
CA GLY A 160 -3.99 0.28 27.56
C GLY A 160 -5.39 -0.31 27.49
N ILE A 161 -5.83 -0.72 26.29
CA ILE A 161 -7.19 -1.28 26.09
C ILE A 161 -7.20 -2.66 25.43
N ARG A 162 -6.04 -3.31 25.29
CA ARG A 162 -5.92 -4.59 24.56
C ARG A 162 -6.81 -5.69 25.12
N ASP A 163 -7.01 -5.72 26.41
CA ASP A 163 -7.88 -6.65 27.15
C ASP A 163 -9.38 -6.47 26.84
N ARG A 164 -9.75 -5.30 26.35
CA ARG A 164 -11.13 -4.97 25.91
C ARG A 164 -11.33 -5.14 24.41
N VAL A 165 -10.30 -5.58 23.68
CA VAL A 165 -10.34 -5.71 22.22
C VAL A 165 -10.15 -7.15 21.81
N ARG A 166 -11.13 -7.68 21.08
CA ARG A 166 -10.99 -8.94 20.35
C ARG A 166 -10.55 -8.63 18.93
N ILE A 167 -9.47 -9.25 18.46
CA ILE A 167 -9.00 -9.16 17.07
C ILE A 167 -9.24 -10.50 16.39
N ASP A 168 -9.95 -10.48 15.28
CA ASP A 168 -10.21 -11.63 14.42
C ASP A 168 -9.63 -11.36 13.02
N TYR A 169 -8.96 -12.34 12.44
CA TYR A 169 -8.50 -12.32 11.06
C TYR A 169 -9.30 -13.32 10.21
N PHE A 170 -9.80 -12.84 9.08
CA PHE A 170 -10.55 -13.64 8.13
C PHE A 170 -9.85 -13.64 6.76
N THR A 171 -9.65 -14.82 6.19
CA THR A 171 -9.06 -15.01 4.87
C THR A 171 -9.70 -16.19 4.15
N ARG A 172 -9.69 -16.13 2.81
CA ARG A 172 -10.10 -17.25 1.96
C ARG A 172 -8.99 -18.30 1.76
N GLU A 173 -7.80 -18.00 2.20
CA GLU A 173 -6.68 -18.95 2.15
C GLU A 173 -6.91 -20.12 3.09
N THR A 174 -6.27 -21.24 2.80
CA THR A 174 -6.23 -22.39 3.71
C THR A 174 -5.32 -22.10 4.90
N GLU A 175 -5.57 -22.76 6.02
CA GLU A 175 -4.66 -22.63 7.17
C GLU A 175 -3.25 -23.08 6.76
N PRO A 176 -2.22 -22.24 6.99
CA PRO A 176 -0.86 -22.61 6.64
C PRO A 176 -0.38 -23.77 7.50
N THR A 177 0.05 -24.83 6.82
CA THR A 177 0.62 -26.04 7.42
C THR A 177 2.06 -26.21 6.93
N GLY A 178 2.91 -26.78 7.76
CA GLY A 178 4.30 -27.01 7.39
C GLY A 178 5.25 -26.82 8.56
N GLU A 179 6.51 -26.60 8.24
CA GLU A 179 7.56 -26.45 9.25
C GLU A 179 7.65 -25.02 9.78
N ALA A 180 8.11 -24.87 11.01
CA ALA A 180 8.15 -23.58 11.70
C ALA A 180 9.06 -22.53 11.03
N HIS A 181 9.95 -22.94 10.14
CA HIS A 181 10.77 -22.01 9.36
C HIS A 181 10.06 -21.40 8.13
N ASP A 182 8.89 -21.92 7.73
CA ASP A 182 8.05 -21.30 6.73
C ASP A 182 7.53 -19.95 7.29
N PRO A 183 7.77 -18.83 6.60
CA PRO A 183 7.36 -17.51 7.08
C PRO A 183 5.86 -17.41 7.36
N VAL A 184 5.02 -18.06 6.56
CA VAL A 184 3.56 -17.98 6.70
C VAL A 184 3.09 -18.79 7.92
N VAL A 185 3.67 -19.98 8.12
CA VAL A 185 3.40 -20.81 9.32
C VAL A 185 3.81 -20.05 10.58
N TRP A 186 4.99 -19.43 10.57
CA TRP A 186 5.46 -18.61 11.68
C TRP A 186 4.55 -17.41 11.95
N MET A 187 4.11 -16.68 10.91
CA MET A 187 3.21 -15.54 11.06
C MET A 187 1.86 -15.95 11.66
N ASN A 188 1.33 -17.10 11.25
CA ASN A 188 0.11 -17.65 11.84
C ASN A 188 0.29 -17.98 13.32
N ALA A 189 1.36 -18.69 13.68
CA ALA A 189 1.68 -19.03 15.06
C ALA A 189 1.86 -17.78 15.94
N GLU A 190 2.56 -16.76 15.43
CA GLU A 190 2.75 -15.49 16.14
C GLU A 190 1.42 -14.75 16.35
N SER A 191 0.53 -14.74 15.37
CA SER A 191 -0.81 -14.14 15.53
C SER A 191 -1.62 -14.86 16.62
N LYS A 192 -1.61 -16.20 16.61
CA LYS A 192 -2.26 -16.99 17.67
C LYS A 192 -1.65 -16.71 19.05
N ARG A 193 -0.31 -16.60 19.15
CA ARG A 193 0.38 -16.25 20.40
C ARG A 193 -0.02 -14.88 20.94
N ARG A 194 -0.37 -13.92 20.06
CA ARG A 194 -0.89 -12.59 20.44
C ARG A 194 -2.37 -12.59 20.83
N GLY A 195 -3.02 -13.75 20.79
CA GLY A 195 -4.46 -13.86 21.07
C GLY A 195 -5.33 -13.30 19.94
N ILE A 196 -4.83 -13.34 18.71
CA ILE A 196 -5.58 -12.98 17.50
C ILE A 196 -6.18 -14.26 16.92
N GLN A 197 -7.49 -14.29 16.75
CA GLN A 197 -8.17 -15.45 16.21
C GLN A 197 -8.07 -15.49 14.69
N GLN A 198 -7.69 -16.64 14.15
CA GLN A 198 -7.51 -16.83 12.73
C GLN A 198 -8.66 -17.68 12.17
N HIS A 199 -9.30 -17.21 11.10
CA HIS A 199 -10.41 -17.87 10.40
C HIS A 199 -10.03 -18.03 8.93
N TYR A 200 -9.86 -19.28 8.51
CA TYR A 200 -9.46 -19.65 7.16
C TYR A 200 -10.64 -20.14 6.35
N GLU A 201 -10.51 -20.17 5.02
CA GLU A 201 -11.52 -20.69 4.08
C GLU A 201 -12.88 -20.01 4.22
N PHE A 202 -12.87 -18.74 4.59
CA PHE A 202 -14.06 -17.95 4.90
C PHE A 202 -14.55 -17.15 3.68
#